data_74c7613647320ac64cec7ef441e6441e
#
_entry.id   74c7613647320ac64cec7ef441e6441e
#
_cell.length_a   1.000
_cell.length_b   1.000
_cell.length_c   1.000
_cell.angle_alpha   90.00
_cell.angle_beta   90.00
_cell.angle_gamma   90.00
#
_symmetry.space_group_name_H-M   'P 1'
#
loop_
_entity.id
_entity.type
_entity.pdbx_description
1 polymer ?
#
loop_
_entity_poly.entity_id
_entity_poly.type
_entity_poly.pdbx_seq_one_letter_code
_entity_poly.pdbx_strand_id
1 'polypeptide(L)'
;STVADKLQDAGLIKYKWFFKLYAGISHADKKIGIGTYTLNTEMDYRALILGMHNSSGNLTAETVTVTIPEGYTVRQTIRLLAEKGVNTEENLLEAARTATYDYSFINNNSEDPSRLEGYLFPDTYEFYKNHNAKNALGKLIDAFADRIDEDAFASSKAKSMGYSMKDVVIIASLIEKETDGTDQRDIASVIYNRLQKPSETAG
;
A
#
# COMPACT_ATOMS: atom_id res chain seq x y z
N SER A 1 -27.37 9.37 -22.23
CA SER A 1 -26.27 9.58 -21.28
C SER A 1 -24.96 8.97 -21.83
N THR A 2 -23.84 9.64 -21.64
CA THR A 2 -22.52 9.15 -22.06
C THR A 2 -22.01 8.07 -21.08
N VAL A 3 -21.01 7.28 -21.49
CA VAL A 3 -20.35 6.31 -20.58
C VAL A 3 -19.85 7.02 -19.32
N ALA A 4 -19.28 8.21 -19.46
CA ALA A 4 -18.80 9.00 -18.32
C ALA A 4 -19.93 9.42 -17.34
N ASP A 5 -21.14 9.69 -17.83
CA ASP A 5 -22.27 9.99 -16.97
C ASP A 5 -22.66 8.76 -16.15
N LYS A 6 -22.76 7.58 -16.80
CA LYS A 6 -23.07 6.32 -16.12
C LYS A 6 -22.04 5.93 -15.07
N LEU A 7 -20.75 6.12 -15.35
CA LEU A 7 -19.66 5.84 -14.40
C LEU A 7 -19.71 6.79 -13.20
N GLN A 8 -20.07 8.06 -13.41
CA GLN A 8 -20.21 9.02 -12.31
C GLN A 8 -21.46 8.71 -11.48
N ASP A 9 -22.59 8.41 -12.11
CA ASP A 9 -23.85 8.05 -11.43
C ASP A 9 -23.68 6.76 -10.60
N ALA A 10 -22.84 5.83 -11.06
CA ALA A 10 -22.47 4.62 -10.33
C ALA A 10 -21.40 4.83 -9.24
N GLY A 11 -20.92 6.07 -9.05
CA GLY A 11 -19.89 6.39 -8.07
C GLY A 11 -18.47 5.89 -8.40
N LEU A 12 -18.26 5.38 -9.63
CA LEU A 12 -16.99 4.81 -10.07
C LEU A 12 -15.94 5.87 -10.43
N ILE A 13 -16.38 7.08 -10.78
CA ILE A 13 -15.52 8.22 -11.08
C ILE A 13 -16.03 9.47 -10.38
N LYS A 14 -15.09 10.27 -9.86
CA LYS A 14 -15.43 11.53 -9.19
C LYS A 14 -15.66 12.68 -10.19
N TYR A 15 -14.86 12.73 -11.25
CA TYR A 15 -14.88 13.83 -12.23
C TYR A 15 -15.01 13.31 -13.66
N LYS A 16 -16.21 13.40 -14.23
CA LYS A 16 -16.50 12.94 -15.61
C LYS A 16 -15.70 13.66 -16.69
N TRP A 17 -15.37 14.94 -16.48
CA TRP A 17 -14.59 15.72 -17.44
C TRP A 17 -13.16 15.17 -17.55
N PHE A 18 -12.57 14.78 -16.44
CA PHE A 18 -11.24 14.20 -16.40
C PHE A 18 -11.19 12.81 -17.07
N PHE A 19 -12.21 12.00 -16.82
CA PHE A 19 -12.36 10.71 -17.50
C PHE A 19 -12.47 10.89 -19.02
N LYS A 20 -13.27 11.87 -19.49
CA LYS A 20 -13.41 12.16 -20.92
C LYS A 20 -12.08 12.61 -21.54
N LEU A 21 -11.33 13.48 -20.86
CA LEU A 21 -10.01 13.92 -21.29
C LEU A 21 -9.04 12.74 -21.40
N TYR A 22 -8.97 11.90 -20.39
CA TYR A 22 -8.10 10.73 -20.36
C TYR A 22 -8.50 9.71 -21.44
N ALA A 23 -9.80 9.43 -21.61
CA ALA A 23 -10.31 8.55 -22.65
C ALA A 23 -9.98 9.07 -24.07
N GLY A 24 -10.00 10.38 -24.27
CA GLY A 24 -9.60 11.01 -25.55
C GLY A 24 -8.11 10.85 -25.84
N ILE A 25 -7.25 11.12 -24.84
CA ILE A 25 -5.78 10.98 -24.98
C ILE A 25 -5.39 9.52 -25.23
N SER A 26 -6.04 8.57 -24.56
CA SER A 26 -5.75 7.14 -24.70
C SER A 26 -6.44 6.48 -25.91
N HIS A 27 -7.18 7.27 -26.73
CA HIS A 27 -8.00 6.78 -27.85
C HIS A 27 -8.99 5.67 -27.43
N ALA A 28 -9.40 5.67 -26.17
CA ALA A 28 -10.29 4.67 -25.58
C ALA A 28 -11.74 4.86 -26.04
N ASP A 29 -12.12 6.06 -26.47
CA ASP A 29 -13.43 6.39 -27.03
C ASP A 29 -13.80 5.51 -28.24
N LYS A 30 -12.79 5.07 -29.01
CA LYS A 30 -12.98 4.18 -30.17
C LYS A 30 -12.91 2.69 -29.82
N LYS A 31 -12.63 2.35 -28.57
CA LYS A 31 -12.30 1.00 -28.14
C LYS A 31 -13.28 0.47 -27.09
N ILE A 32 -14.08 1.33 -26.48
CA ILE A 32 -15.12 0.95 -25.52
C ILE A 32 -16.30 0.34 -26.29
N GLY A 33 -16.53 -0.97 -26.11
CA GLY A 33 -17.62 -1.69 -26.74
C GLY A 33 -18.97 -1.51 -26.02
N ILE A 34 -20.04 -1.97 -26.65
CA ILE A 34 -21.37 -2.09 -26.02
C ILE A 34 -21.40 -3.42 -25.26
N GLY A 35 -21.72 -3.40 -23.97
CA GLY A 35 -21.76 -4.61 -23.15
C GLY A 35 -22.12 -4.33 -21.69
N THR A 36 -22.17 -5.40 -20.91
CA THR A 36 -22.27 -5.33 -19.45
C THR A 36 -20.86 -5.48 -18.86
N TYR A 37 -20.48 -4.58 -17.97
CA TYR A 37 -19.14 -4.55 -17.36
C TYR A 37 -19.28 -4.65 -15.84
N THR A 38 -18.44 -5.47 -15.23
CA THR A 38 -18.28 -5.50 -13.77
C THR A 38 -17.10 -4.59 -13.43
N LEU A 39 -17.41 -3.43 -12.86
CA LEU A 39 -16.43 -2.40 -12.48
C LEU A 39 -16.57 -2.13 -10.98
N ASN A 40 -15.52 -1.65 -10.34
CA ASN A 40 -15.56 -1.28 -8.92
C ASN A 40 -14.85 0.06 -8.66
N THR A 41 -15.07 0.62 -7.48
CA THR A 41 -14.56 1.94 -7.07
C THR A 41 -13.06 1.98 -6.80
N GLU A 42 -12.39 0.83 -6.72
CA GLU A 42 -10.95 0.72 -6.51
C GLU A 42 -10.17 0.80 -7.85
N MET A 43 -10.88 0.72 -8.98
CA MET A 43 -10.28 0.85 -10.30
C MET A 43 -9.92 2.31 -10.60
N ASP A 44 -8.70 2.55 -11.06
CA ASP A 44 -8.35 3.84 -11.65
C ASP A 44 -8.95 4.03 -13.05
N TYR A 45 -8.83 5.23 -13.62
CA TYR A 45 -9.38 5.53 -14.95
C TYR A 45 -8.81 4.63 -16.04
N ARG A 46 -7.57 4.18 -15.91
CA ARG A 46 -6.93 3.27 -16.85
C ARG A 46 -7.53 1.87 -16.75
N ALA A 47 -7.68 1.35 -15.53
CA ALA A 47 -8.29 0.06 -15.28
C ALA A 47 -9.77 0.03 -15.73
N LEU A 48 -10.52 1.11 -15.49
CA LEU A 48 -11.89 1.27 -15.98
C LEU A 48 -11.96 1.20 -17.50
N ILE A 49 -11.06 1.90 -18.20
CA ILE A 49 -11.01 1.90 -19.66
C ILE A 49 -10.61 0.53 -20.21
N LEU A 50 -9.58 -0.09 -19.63
CA LEU A 50 -9.16 -1.44 -20.04
C LEU A 50 -10.25 -2.47 -19.78
N GLY A 51 -10.96 -2.36 -18.65
CA GLY A 51 -12.11 -3.19 -18.33
C GLY A 51 -13.26 -3.08 -19.33
N MET A 52 -13.44 -1.92 -19.95
CA MET A 52 -14.47 -1.67 -20.95
C MET A 52 -14.02 -1.91 -22.41
N HIS A 53 -12.72 -2.16 -22.63
CA HIS A 53 -12.16 -2.35 -23.95
C HIS A 53 -12.39 -3.74 -24.54
N ASN A 54 -12.50 -4.76 -23.70
CA ASN A 54 -12.71 -6.13 -24.15
C ASN A 54 -14.23 -6.42 -24.22
N SER A 55 -14.78 -6.37 -25.41
CA SER A 55 -16.20 -6.56 -25.73
C SER A 55 -16.66 -8.03 -25.68
N SER A 56 -16.30 -8.77 -24.67
CA SER A 56 -16.84 -10.11 -24.43
C SER A 56 -17.40 -10.16 -23.02
N GLY A 57 -18.70 -10.17 -22.91
CA GLY A 57 -19.61 -10.12 -21.77
C GLY A 57 -19.31 -10.90 -20.49
N ASN A 58 -18.06 -11.09 -20.12
CA ASN A 58 -17.63 -11.60 -18.82
C ASN A 58 -16.22 -11.07 -18.51
N LEU A 59 -16.10 -9.78 -18.22
CA LEU A 59 -14.94 -9.32 -17.48
C LEU A 59 -15.23 -9.49 -15.99
N THR A 60 -15.06 -10.67 -15.49
CA THR A 60 -14.54 -10.83 -14.14
C THR A 60 -13.23 -10.05 -14.15
N ALA A 61 -13.16 -8.93 -13.43
CA ALA A 61 -11.90 -8.23 -13.25
C ALA A 61 -10.89 -9.28 -12.76
N GLU A 62 -9.87 -9.58 -13.59
CA GLU A 62 -8.89 -10.60 -13.24
C GLU A 62 -8.21 -10.20 -11.94
N THR A 63 -8.42 -10.99 -10.92
CA THR A 63 -7.74 -10.84 -9.65
C THR A 63 -6.48 -11.69 -9.62
N VAL A 64 -5.51 -11.22 -8.86
CA VAL A 64 -4.28 -11.94 -8.57
C VAL A 64 -4.09 -12.00 -7.07
N THR A 65 -3.77 -13.17 -6.56
CA THR A 65 -3.41 -13.36 -5.16
C THR A 65 -1.91 -13.19 -5.03
N VAL A 66 -1.49 -12.32 -4.11
CA VAL A 66 -0.09 -12.03 -3.84
C VAL A 66 0.17 -12.23 -2.35
N THR A 67 1.08 -13.12 -2.01
CA THR A 67 1.59 -13.30 -0.66
C THR A 67 2.85 -12.47 -0.50
N ILE A 68 2.82 -11.50 0.41
CA ILE A 68 3.98 -10.69 0.80
C ILE A 68 4.69 -11.40 1.94
N PRO A 69 5.92 -11.88 1.75
CA PRO A 69 6.68 -12.53 2.82
C PRO A 69 7.10 -11.54 3.91
N GLU A 70 7.28 -12.06 5.12
CA GLU A 70 7.90 -11.32 6.21
C GLU A 70 9.33 -10.88 5.85
N GLY A 71 9.75 -9.73 6.37
CA GLY A 71 11.09 -9.18 6.14
C GLY A 71 11.32 -8.56 4.77
N TYR A 72 10.28 -8.47 3.90
CA TYR A 72 10.43 -7.78 2.63
C TYR A 72 10.57 -6.27 2.83
N THR A 73 11.50 -5.68 2.09
CA THR A 73 11.62 -4.22 1.96
C THR A 73 10.53 -3.66 1.05
N VAL A 74 10.27 -2.35 1.14
CA VAL A 74 9.37 -1.65 0.21
C VAL A 74 9.69 -1.96 -1.25
N ARG A 75 10.97 -1.96 -1.63
CA ARG A 75 11.39 -2.24 -3.01
C ARG A 75 11.10 -3.69 -3.44
N GLN A 76 11.31 -4.65 -2.55
CA GLN A 76 10.99 -6.06 -2.83
C GLN A 76 9.49 -6.27 -2.96
N THR A 77 8.70 -5.65 -2.09
CA THR A 77 7.23 -5.68 -2.16
C THR A 77 6.71 -5.07 -3.46
N ILE A 78 7.21 -3.89 -3.84
CA ILE A 78 6.84 -3.23 -5.10
C ILE A 78 7.16 -4.12 -6.31
N ARG A 79 8.35 -4.71 -6.34
CA ARG A 79 8.75 -5.62 -7.43
C ARG A 79 7.83 -6.83 -7.51
N LEU A 80 7.53 -7.46 -6.38
CA LEU A 80 6.62 -8.61 -6.33
C LEU A 80 5.22 -8.24 -6.83
N LEU A 81 4.67 -7.11 -6.38
CA LEU A 81 3.37 -6.61 -6.87
C LEU A 81 3.38 -6.37 -8.39
N ALA A 82 4.48 -5.83 -8.92
CA ALA A 82 4.63 -5.60 -10.36
C ALA A 82 4.75 -6.91 -11.15
N GLU A 83 5.55 -7.86 -10.68
CA GLU A 83 5.68 -9.21 -11.28
C GLU A 83 4.33 -9.95 -11.34
N LYS A 84 3.48 -9.75 -10.35
CA LYS A 84 2.13 -10.33 -10.30
C LYS A 84 1.09 -9.55 -11.12
N GLY A 85 1.48 -8.43 -11.73
CA GLY A 85 0.60 -7.64 -12.59
C GLY A 85 -0.40 -6.76 -11.84
N VAL A 86 -0.14 -6.47 -10.56
CA VAL A 86 -0.97 -5.53 -9.77
C VAL A 86 -0.89 -4.13 -10.35
N ASN A 87 0.33 -3.64 -10.64
CA ASN A 87 0.58 -2.41 -11.41
C ASN A 87 2.05 -2.44 -11.90
N THR A 88 2.47 -1.43 -12.65
CA THR A 88 3.88 -1.31 -13.06
C THR A 88 4.76 -0.94 -11.87
N GLU A 89 6.02 -1.39 -11.86
CA GLU A 89 6.99 -1.05 -10.82
C GLU A 89 7.16 0.47 -10.70
N GLU A 90 7.17 1.19 -11.84
CA GLU A 90 7.28 2.64 -11.89
C GLU A 90 6.12 3.34 -11.16
N ASN A 91 4.87 2.96 -11.46
CA ASN A 91 3.70 3.55 -10.82
C ASN A 91 3.63 3.24 -9.31
N LEU A 92 3.99 2.01 -8.91
CA LEU A 92 4.04 1.62 -7.50
C LEU A 92 5.12 2.39 -6.76
N LEU A 93 6.30 2.55 -7.36
CA LEU A 93 7.40 3.33 -6.78
C LEU A 93 7.01 4.81 -6.65
N GLU A 94 6.39 5.38 -7.68
CA GLU A 94 5.89 6.75 -7.64
C GLU A 94 4.83 6.94 -6.55
N ALA A 95 3.89 6.00 -6.42
CA ALA A 95 2.90 6.03 -5.34
C ALA A 95 3.55 5.91 -3.94
N ALA A 96 4.59 5.08 -3.80
CA ALA A 96 5.34 4.98 -2.55
C ALA A 96 6.03 6.29 -2.17
N ARG A 97 6.46 7.08 -3.17
CA ARG A 97 7.12 8.37 -2.98
C ARG A 97 6.14 9.50 -2.69
N THR A 98 5.08 9.61 -3.47
CA THR A 98 4.28 10.84 -3.56
C THR A 98 2.85 10.72 -3.04
N ALA A 99 2.30 9.50 -2.92
CA ALA A 99 0.93 9.35 -2.48
C ALA A 99 0.77 9.69 -0.98
N THR A 100 -0.30 10.39 -0.65
CA THR A 100 -0.64 10.71 0.74
C THR A 100 -1.49 9.59 1.33
N TYR A 101 -1.09 9.09 2.50
CA TYR A 101 -1.81 8.12 3.31
C TYR A 101 -2.21 8.78 4.64
N ASP A 102 -3.45 8.59 5.05
CA ASP A 102 -4.02 9.24 6.24
C ASP A 102 -3.73 8.45 7.53
N TYR A 103 -2.44 8.31 7.82
CA TYR A 103 -1.94 7.66 9.02
C TYR A 103 -0.86 8.50 9.70
N SER A 104 -0.93 8.62 11.02
CA SER A 104 -0.02 9.44 11.83
C SER A 104 1.44 8.96 11.77
N PHE A 105 1.65 7.68 11.51
CA PHE A 105 2.96 7.06 11.43
C PHE A 105 3.62 7.18 10.04
N ILE A 106 2.90 7.62 9.01
CA ILE A 106 3.45 7.84 7.66
C ILE A 106 3.91 9.29 7.50
N ASN A 107 5.19 9.48 7.17
CA ASN A 107 5.71 10.81 6.83
C ASN A 107 5.32 11.20 5.40
N ASN A 108 4.21 11.90 5.26
CA ASN A 108 3.72 12.35 3.96
C ASN A 108 4.53 13.51 3.34
N ASN A 109 5.48 14.11 4.08
CA ASN A 109 6.37 15.16 3.58
C ASN A 109 7.67 14.62 3.00
N SER A 110 7.90 13.30 3.06
CA SER A 110 9.07 12.65 2.48
C SER A 110 8.72 12.09 1.11
N GLU A 111 9.57 12.35 0.12
CA GLU A 111 9.51 11.73 -1.21
C GLU A 111 10.41 10.49 -1.34
N ASP A 112 10.97 10.00 -0.24
CA ASP A 112 11.70 8.74 -0.21
C ASP A 112 10.70 7.57 -0.04
N PRO A 113 10.69 6.57 -0.93
CA PRO A 113 9.82 5.40 -0.79
C PRO A 113 10.08 4.61 0.50
N SER A 114 11.27 4.73 1.10
CA SER A 114 11.60 4.12 2.40
C SER A 114 10.75 4.65 3.56
N ARG A 115 9.98 5.72 3.37
CA ARG A 115 8.97 6.19 4.34
C ARG A 115 7.90 5.14 4.65
N LEU A 116 7.73 4.16 3.79
CA LEU A 116 6.80 3.04 3.96
C LEU A 116 7.46 1.77 4.54
N GLU A 117 8.78 1.79 4.85
CA GLU A 117 9.47 0.63 5.42
C GLU A 117 8.88 0.25 6.79
N GLY A 118 8.55 -1.04 6.91
CA GLY A 118 7.93 -1.62 8.10
C GLY A 118 6.41 -1.48 8.15
N TYR A 119 5.78 -0.74 7.22
CA TYR A 119 4.35 -0.48 7.21
C TYR A 119 3.59 -1.23 6.10
N LEU A 120 4.29 -1.92 5.21
CA LEU A 120 3.67 -2.81 4.23
C LEU A 120 3.52 -4.21 4.84
N PHE A 121 2.38 -4.46 5.49
CA PHE A 121 2.19 -5.66 6.31
C PHE A 121 2.30 -6.96 5.49
N PRO A 122 3.08 -7.96 5.96
CA PRO A 122 3.21 -9.24 5.31
C PRO A 122 1.93 -10.08 5.52
N ASP A 123 1.25 -10.39 4.43
CA ASP A 123 0.03 -11.22 4.41
C ASP A 123 -0.26 -11.67 2.97
N THR A 124 -1.32 -12.40 2.77
CA THR A 124 -1.84 -12.75 1.46
C THR A 124 -2.99 -11.83 1.08
N TYR A 125 -2.81 -11.12 -0.04
CA TYR A 125 -3.76 -10.14 -0.55
C TYR A 125 -4.29 -10.54 -1.92
N GLU A 126 -5.54 -10.22 -2.17
CA GLU A 126 -6.13 -10.29 -3.50
C GLU A 126 -6.18 -8.88 -4.10
N PHE A 127 -5.68 -8.73 -5.33
CA PHE A 127 -5.69 -7.48 -6.09
C PHE A 127 -6.33 -7.69 -7.44
N TYR A 128 -6.92 -6.64 -7.99
CA TYR A 128 -7.24 -6.63 -9.42
C TYR A 128 -5.96 -6.38 -10.23
N LYS A 129 -5.87 -6.97 -11.42
CA LYS A 129 -4.82 -6.57 -12.37
C LYS A 129 -4.96 -5.10 -12.74
N ASN A 130 -3.83 -4.39 -12.85
CA ASN A 130 -3.76 -2.95 -13.03
C ASN A 130 -4.51 -2.14 -11.95
N HIS A 131 -4.48 -2.64 -10.71
CA HIS A 131 -5.01 -1.95 -9.54
C HIS A 131 -4.37 -0.57 -9.39
N ASN A 132 -5.11 0.42 -8.85
CA ASN A 132 -4.51 1.72 -8.55
C ASN A 132 -3.33 1.56 -7.60
N ALA A 133 -2.16 2.10 -7.97
CA ALA A 133 -0.91 1.88 -7.23
C ALA A 133 -0.98 2.42 -5.79
N LYS A 134 -1.60 3.60 -5.57
CA LYS A 134 -1.84 4.14 -4.23
C LYS A 134 -2.70 3.21 -3.40
N ASN A 135 -3.81 2.73 -3.97
CA ASN A 135 -4.75 1.86 -3.25
C ASN A 135 -4.13 0.48 -2.99
N ALA A 136 -3.32 -0.04 -3.92
CA ALA A 136 -2.62 -1.30 -3.72
C ALA A 136 -1.66 -1.23 -2.52
N LEU A 137 -0.83 -0.18 -2.43
CA LEU A 137 0.03 0.03 -1.27
C LEU A 137 -0.78 0.37 -0.02
N GLY A 138 -1.85 1.16 -0.15
CA GLY A 138 -2.78 1.49 0.93
C GLY A 138 -3.34 0.25 1.60
N LYS A 139 -3.75 -0.76 0.84
CA LYS A 139 -4.26 -2.02 1.38
C LYS A 139 -3.27 -2.74 2.31
N LEU A 140 -1.97 -2.66 2.03
CA LEU A 140 -0.94 -3.23 2.90
C LEU A 140 -0.73 -2.37 4.16
N ILE A 141 -0.84 -1.04 4.02
CA ILE A 141 -0.74 -0.09 5.12
C ILE A 141 -1.97 -0.21 6.03
N ASP A 142 -3.17 -0.34 5.46
CA ASP A 142 -4.42 -0.56 6.20
C ASP A 142 -4.32 -1.84 7.04
N ALA A 143 -3.79 -2.93 6.45
CA ALA A 143 -3.58 -4.18 7.16
C ALA A 143 -2.56 -4.05 8.31
N PHE A 144 -1.57 -3.18 8.21
CA PHE A 144 -0.68 -2.83 9.32
C PHE A 144 -1.45 -2.04 10.38
N ALA A 145 -2.19 -1.00 9.99
CA ALA A 145 -2.96 -0.15 10.90
C ALA A 145 -3.99 -0.97 11.72
N ASP A 146 -4.65 -1.93 11.09
CA ASP A 146 -5.62 -2.82 11.75
C ASP A 146 -5.00 -3.70 12.84
N ARG A 147 -3.68 -3.91 12.80
CA ARG A 147 -2.96 -4.77 13.75
C ARG A 147 -2.26 -4.01 14.86
N ILE A 148 -2.07 -2.71 14.69
CA ILE A 148 -1.54 -1.87 15.76
C ILE A 148 -2.69 -1.23 16.55
N ASP A 149 -2.50 -1.20 17.85
CA ASP A 149 -3.34 -0.42 18.74
C ASP A 149 -2.66 0.94 18.98
N GLU A 150 -3.09 1.98 18.24
CA GLU A 150 -2.54 3.33 18.36
C GLU A 150 -2.75 3.92 19.78
N ASP A 151 -3.86 3.58 20.44
CA ASP A 151 -4.15 4.02 21.80
C ASP A 151 -3.21 3.32 22.81
N ALA A 152 -2.99 2.01 22.62
CA ALA A 152 -2.01 1.28 23.40
C ALA A 152 -0.60 1.81 23.18
N PHE A 153 -0.23 2.16 21.94
CA PHE A 153 1.05 2.82 21.68
C PHE A 153 1.13 4.20 22.35
N ALA A 154 0.11 5.04 22.26
CA ALA A 154 0.08 6.38 22.87
C ALA A 154 0.27 6.33 24.39
N SER A 155 -0.24 5.28 25.05
CA SER A 155 -0.08 5.02 26.49
C SER A 155 1.16 4.18 26.85
N SER A 156 1.94 3.73 25.85
CA SER A 156 3.06 2.83 26.07
C SER A 156 4.26 3.48 26.75
N LYS A 157 5.08 2.64 27.37
CA LYS A 157 6.37 3.06 27.93
C LYS A 157 7.31 3.57 26.82
N ALA A 158 7.28 2.99 25.62
CA ALA A 158 8.08 3.46 24.50
C ALA A 158 7.76 4.91 24.15
N LYS A 159 6.48 5.27 24.05
CA LYS A 159 6.04 6.64 23.81
C LYS A 159 6.45 7.59 24.93
N SER A 160 6.32 7.18 26.20
CA SER A 160 6.73 7.98 27.36
C SER A 160 8.25 8.22 27.42
N MET A 161 9.03 7.32 26.81
CA MET A 161 10.49 7.43 26.63
C MET A 161 10.90 8.25 25.40
N GLY A 162 9.94 8.80 24.64
CA GLY A 162 10.18 9.65 23.48
C GLY A 162 10.33 8.92 22.14
N TYR A 163 10.12 7.60 22.10
CA TYR A 163 10.18 6.84 20.85
C TYR A 163 8.93 7.05 19.99
N SER A 164 9.15 7.19 18.69
CA SER A 164 8.08 7.22 17.69
C SER A 164 7.60 5.81 17.34
N MET A 165 6.47 5.67 16.66
CA MET A 165 6.02 4.39 16.09
C MET A 165 7.10 3.79 15.17
N LYS A 166 7.76 4.63 14.37
CA LYS A 166 8.85 4.21 13.50
C LYS A 166 10.00 3.57 14.28
N ASP A 167 10.41 4.17 15.39
CA ASP A 167 11.47 3.63 16.23
C ASP A 167 11.08 2.27 16.81
N VAL A 168 9.83 2.13 17.24
CA VAL A 168 9.30 0.85 17.76
C VAL A 168 9.29 -0.23 16.67
N VAL A 169 8.87 0.10 15.44
CA VAL A 169 8.88 -0.84 14.31
C VAL A 169 10.32 -1.24 13.95
N ILE A 170 11.27 -0.29 13.96
CA ILE A 170 12.70 -0.60 13.73
C ILE A 170 13.22 -1.54 14.83
N ILE A 171 12.94 -1.24 16.10
CA ILE A 171 13.38 -2.09 17.22
C ILE A 171 12.76 -3.49 17.12
N ALA A 172 11.47 -3.57 16.78
CA ALA A 172 10.78 -4.85 16.57
C ALA A 172 11.44 -5.66 15.46
N SER A 173 11.83 -5.02 14.35
CA SER A 173 12.52 -5.68 13.25
C SER A 173 13.93 -6.18 13.59
N LEU A 174 14.60 -5.52 14.51
CA LEU A 174 15.90 -5.98 15.04
C LEU A 174 15.70 -7.18 15.96
N ILE A 175 14.71 -7.10 16.87
CA ILE A 175 14.37 -8.20 17.77
C ILE A 175 14.03 -9.46 16.96
N GLU A 176 13.19 -9.33 15.93
CA GLU A 176 12.77 -10.44 15.08
C GLU A 176 13.95 -11.16 14.41
N LYS A 177 15.00 -10.44 14.06
CA LYS A 177 16.22 -11.02 13.46
C LYS A 177 17.16 -11.69 14.46
N GLU A 178 17.08 -11.31 15.71
CA GLU A 178 18.00 -11.78 16.77
C GLU A 178 17.42 -12.91 17.61
N THR A 179 16.13 -13.24 17.47
CA THR A 179 15.45 -14.22 18.33
C THR A 179 14.73 -15.31 17.55
N ASP A 180 14.60 -16.46 18.16
CA ASP A 180 13.71 -17.54 17.73
C ASP A 180 12.28 -17.43 18.32
N GLY A 181 11.98 -16.31 19.01
CA GLY A 181 10.69 -16.01 19.61
C GLY A 181 10.59 -16.24 21.12
N THR A 182 11.64 -16.77 21.78
CA THR A 182 11.57 -17.12 23.22
C THR A 182 12.07 -16.02 24.15
N ASP A 183 13.00 -15.17 23.71
CA ASP A 183 13.74 -14.18 24.51
C ASP A 183 13.54 -12.74 24.06
N GLN A 184 12.48 -12.46 23.32
CA GLN A 184 12.18 -11.13 22.74
C GLN A 184 12.22 -9.99 23.76
N ARG A 185 11.74 -10.24 25.00
CA ARG A 185 11.72 -9.22 26.06
C ARG A 185 13.12 -8.86 26.56
N ASP A 186 13.99 -9.84 26.64
CA ASP A 186 15.37 -9.65 27.10
C ASP A 186 16.16 -8.90 26.03
N ILE A 187 16.03 -9.29 24.78
CA ILE A 187 16.63 -8.58 23.64
C ILE A 187 16.13 -7.14 23.57
N ALA A 188 14.82 -6.91 23.68
CA ALA A 188 14.24 -5.57 23.72
C ALA A 188 14.85 -4.74 24.87
N SER A 189 14.98 -5.32 26.06
CA SER A 189 15.57 -4.66 27.22
C SER A 189 17.03 -4.24 26.95
N VAL A 190 17.81 -5.12 26.33
CA VAL A 190 19.20 -4.82 25.95
C VAL A 190 19.27 -3.66 24.94
N ILE A 191 18.43 -3.71 23.90
CA ILE A 191 18.39 -2.65 22.88
C ILE A 191 18.01 -1.31 23.51
N TYR A 192 16.94 -1.24 24.29
CA TYR A 192 16.52 0.00 24.94
C TYR A 192 17.56 0.54 25.91
N ASN A 193 18.23 -0.33 26.68
CA ASN A 193 19.30 0.08 27.58
C ASN A 193 20.49 0.68 26.82
N ARG A 194 20.88 0.07 25.69
CA ARG A 194 21.97 0.60 24.83
C ARG A 194 21.61 1.94 24.21
N LEU A 195 20.37 2.13 23.78
CA LEU A 195 19.90 3.41 23.24
C LEU A 195 19.88 4.52 24.30
N GLN A 196 19.58 4.19 25.56
CA GLN A 196 19.57 5.17 26.66
C GLN A 196 20.96 5.53 27.19
N LYS A 197 21.92 4.61 27.12
CA LYS A 197 23.28 4.78 27.67
C LYS A 197 24.35 4.38 26.64
N PRO A 198 24.46 5.13 25.53
CA PRO A 198 25.38 4.74 24.44
C PRO A 198 26.86 4.68 24.87
N SER A 199 27.25 5.50 25.87
CA SER A 199 28.65 5.60 26.33
C SER A 199 29.09 4.47 27.26
N GLU A 200 28.17 3.70 27.86
CA GLU A 200 28.51 2.59 28.77
C GLU A 200 28.62 1.25 28.01
N THR A 201 28.30 1.21 26.73
CA THR A 201 28.16 -0.03 25.92
C THR A 201 29.15 -0.12 24.76
N ALA A 202 30.02 0.88 24.58
CA ALA A 202 31.12 0.86 23.62
C ALA A 202 32.37 0.23 24.28
N GLY A 203 32.36 -1.10 24.42
CA GLY A 203 33.48 -1.93 24.89
C GLY A 203 33.59 -3.17 24.03
#